data_b88cba66d2af62b85e79a9d8c7a09c09
#
_entry.id   b88cba66d2af62b85e79a9d8c7a09c09
#
_cell.length_a   1.000
_cell.length_b   1.000
_cell.length_c   1.000
_cell.angle_alpha   90.00
_cell.angle_beta   90.00
_cell.angle_gamma   90.00
#
_symmetry.space_group_name_H-M   'P 1'
#
loop_
_entity.id
_entity.type
_entity.pdbx_description
1 polymer ?
#
loop_
_entity_poly.entity_id
_entity_poly.type
_entity_poly.pdbx_seq_one_letter_code
_entity_poly.pdbx_strand_id
1 'polypeptide(L)'
;MTNMSHSRLECYNLCGKKYFYKYVEKLYLPEISSPLLFGSAIDEALNYILECEQNGKKDYMEQAHKTFQDEMYNYPKGYTIGYLKSDISCYLLTDEDLETFGFPMLLRSWTQKNQEQFIKELDQRTRDDLSFTCLLRRGTKFIDAWVENILPEFDEILEVQTKYSVENGEGDKLVFILDFRGKLKDGRIVTCDNKTSSRPYEDDSVIISPQLSTYTEFTGDEYAAYAVLDKKIRKDGIIRTQFIVDRIDPEFRQHVFSTYQEGIENINNKIFEKNEDSCYSFGRQCEYHSLCQHNNMGKLLKKENK
;
A
#
# COMPACT_ATOMS: atom_id res chain seq x y z
N MET A 1 -13.99 16.08 -18.17
CA MET A 1 -13.46 16.41 -16.83
C MET A 1 -12.83 15.17 -16.24
N THR A 2 -11.54 15.15 -16.11
CA THR A 2 -10.77 14.01 -15.59
C THR A 2 -10.27 14.32 -14.19
N ASN A 3 -10.52 13.40 -13.24
CA ASN A 3 -9.89 13.45 -11.93
C ASN A 3 -8.66 12.55 -11.95
N MET A 4 -7.48 13.13 -11.85
CA MET A 4 -6.22 12.40 -11.86
C MET A 4 -5.65 12.31 -10.44
N SER A 5 -5.18 11.15 -10.07
CA SER A 5 -4.37 10.92 -8.87
C SER A 5 -3.09 10.18 -9.27
N HIS A 6 -2.12 10.11 -8.35
CA HIS A 6 -0.89 9.35 -8.61
C HIS A 6 -1.19 7.91 -9.07
N SER A 7 -2.01 7.16 -8.34
CA SER A 7 -2.36 5.78 -8.70
C SER A 7 -3.13 5.64 -10.02
N ARG A 8 -3.90 6.66 -10.40
CA ARG A 8 -4.57 6.68 -11.71
C ARG A 8 -3.58 6.92 -12.83
N LEU A 9 -2.64 7.85 -12.66
CA LEU A 9 -1.58 8.10 -13.63
C LEU A 9 -0.68 6.88 -13.79
N GLU A 10 -0.25 6.26 -12.69
CA GLU A 10 0.52 5.00 -12.75
C GLU A 10 -0.23 3.91 -13.52
N CYS A 11 -1.53 3.74 -13.26
CA CYS A 11 -2.33 2.76 -13.99
C CYS A 11 -2.41 3.08 -15.48
N TYR A 12 -2.54 4.36 -15.85
CA TYR A 12 -2.58 4.81 -17.25
C TYR A 12 -1.22 4.57 -17.93
N ASN A 13 -0.12 4.97 -17.31
CA ASN A 13 1.23 4.80 -17.83
C ASN A 13 1.62 3.31 -17.93
N LEU A 14 1.16 2.49 -16.99
CA LEU A 14 1.35 1.04 -17.07
C LEU A 14 0.64 0.46 -18.28
N CYS A 15 -0.63 0.82 -18.51
CA CYS A 15 -1.41 0.38 -19.66
C CYS A 15 -2.70 1.22 -19.78
N GLY A 16 -2.83 2.04 -20.83
CA GLY A 16 -4.03 2.83 -21.10
C GLY A 16 -5.30 1.98 -21.18
N LYS A 17 -5.22 0.76 -21.74
CA LYS A 17 -6.36 -0.17 -21.80
C LYS A 17 -6.79 -0.68 -20.42
N LYS A 18 -5.85 -0.93 -19.51
CA LYS A 18 -6.12 -1.25 -18.10
C LYS A 18 -6.84 -0.09 -17.41
N TYR A 19 -6.35 1.14 -17.59
CA TYR A 19 -7.01 2.35 -17.09
C TYR A 19 -8.45 2.45 -17.60
N PHE A 20 -8.67 2.26 -18.91
CA PHE A 20 -9.99 2.30 -19.53
C PHE A 20 -10.97 1.33 -18.86
N TYR A 21 -10.58 0.06 -18.71
CA TYR A 21 -11.45 -0.93 -18.06
C TYR A 21 -11.73 -0.56 -16.60
N LYS A 22 -10.71 -0.14 -15.86
CA LYS A 22 -10.83 0.13 -14.43
C LYS A 22 -11.61 1.40 -14.11
N TYR A 23 -11.31 2.50 -14.80
CA TYR A 23 -11.81 3.82 -14.41
C TYR A 23 -12.90 4.38 -15.34
N VAL A 24 -12.91 4.00 -16.60
CA VAL A 24 -13.94 4.43 -17.57
C VAL A 24 -15.10 3.44 -17.58
N GLU A 25 -14.83 2.16 -17.84
CA GLU A 25 -15.84 1.09 -17.84
C GLU A 25 -16.25 0.65 -16.43
N LYS A 26 -15.46 1.00 -15.40
CA LYS A 26 -15.68 0.66 -14.00
C LYS A 26 -15.78 -0.85 -13.72
N LEU A 27 -14.99 -1.63 -14.44
CA LEU A 27 -14.91 -3.08 -14.26
C LEU A 27 -13.99 -3.41 -13.09
N TYR A 28 -14.33 -4.45 -12.34
CA TYR A 28 -13.53 -4.92 -11.20
C TYR A 28 -13.68 -6.43 -10.98
N LEU A 29 -12.70 -7.04 -10.34
CA LEU A 29 -12.84 -8.38 -9.77
C LEU A 29 -13.40 -8.26 -8.35
N PRO A 30 -14.32 -9.14 -7.92
CA PRO A 30 -14.78 -9.22 -6.54
C PRO A 30 -13.74 -9.93 -5.66
N GLU A 31 -12.49 -9.51 -5.78
CA GLU A 31 -11.35 -10.00 -5.03
C GLU A 31 -10.47 -8.82 -4.61
N ILE A 32 -10.07 -8.80 -3.35
CA ILE A 32 -9.08 -7.87 -2.83
C ILE A 32 -7.77 -8.60 -2.58
N SER A 33 -6.64 -8.08 -3.07
CA SER A 33 -5.36 -8.71 -2.79
C SER A 33 -4.95 -8.49 -1.33
N SER A 34 -4.39 -9.52 -0.69
CA SER A 34 -3.91 -9.42 0.70
C SER A 34 -2.95 -8.25 0.94
N PRO A 35 -1.99 -7.91 0.03
CA PRO A 35 -1.15 -6.74 0.23
C PRO A 35 -1.89 -5.40 0.24
N LEU A 36 -2.97 -5.28 -0.55
CA LEU A 36 -3.78 -4.07 -0.59
C LEU A 36 -4.61 -3.92 0.68
N LEU A 37 -5.29 -5.00 1.11
CA LEU A 37 -6.05 -5.03 2.35
C LEU A 37 -5.15 -4.73 3.56
N PHE A 38 -4.01 -5.41 3.64
CA PHE A 38 -3.03 -5.24 4.71
C PHE A 38 -2.45 -3.81 4.75
N GLY A 39 -2.06 -3.26 3.59
CA GLY A 39 -1.54 -1.89 3.49
C GLY A 39 -2.56 -0.87 3.98
N SER A 40 -3.80 -0.96 3.48
CA SER A 40 -4.88 -0.06 3.90
C SER A 40 -5.17 -0.14 5.41
N ALA A 41 -5.16 -1.34 5.99
CA ALA A 41 -5.38 -1.52 7.42
C ALA A 41 -4.23 -0.95 8.28
N ILE A 42 -2.98 -1.09 7.83
CA ILE A 42 -1.82 -0.45 8.48
C ILE A 42 -1.92 1.06 8.38
N ASP A 43 -2.23 1.61 7.20
CA ASP A 43 -2.34 3.06 7.01
C ASP A 43 -3.40 3.66 7.94
N GLU A 44 -4.57 3.01 8.08
CA GLU A 44 -5.64 3.49 8.98
C GLU A 44 -5.20 3.49 10.45
N ALA A 45 -4.48 2.45 10.89
CA ALA A 45 -3.96 2.40 12.26
C ALA A 45 -2.87 3.46 12.52
N LEU A 46 -1.97 3.69 11.55
CA LEU A 46 -0.93 4.71 11.66
C LEU A 46 -1.53 6.12 11.62
N ASN A 47 -2.57 6.34 10.80
CA ASN A 47 -3.29 7.61 10.76
C ASN A 47 -3.93 7.93 12.11
N TYR A 48 -4.56 6.93 12.75
CA TYR A 48 -5.09 7.10 14.10
C TYR A 48 -4.02 7.51 15.11
N ILE A 49 -2.83 6.88 15.06
CA ILE A 49 -1.69 7.24 15.93
C ILE A 49 -1.24 8.68 15.66
N LEU A 50 -1.07 9.05 14.40
CA LEU A 50 -0.62 10.38 13.98
C LEU A 50 -1.61 11.47 14.40
N GLU A 51 -2.92 11.23 14.26
CA GLU A 51 -3.97 12.13 14.75
C GLU A 51 -3.94 12.27 16.28
N CYS A 52 -3.67 11.18 17.00
CA CYS A 52 -3.50 11.22 18.45
C CYS A 52 -2.29 12.07 18.85
N GLU A 53 -1.14 11.85 18.20
CA GLU A 53 0.08 12.64 18.42
C GLU A 53 -0.14 14.13 18.13
N GLN A 54 -0.77 14.47 17.01
CA GLN A 54 -1.12 15.85 16.65
C GLN A 54 -2.00 16.53 17.71
N ASN A 55 -2.86 15.77 18.38
CA ASN A 55 -3.75 16.25 19.43
C ASN A 55 -3.19 16.06 20.86
N GLY A 56 -1.93 15.65 21.01
CA GLY A 56 -1.26 15.46 22.30
C GLY A 56 -1.76 14.28 23.14
N LYS A 57 -2.48 13.32 22.53
CA LYS A 57 -2.92 12.09 23.18
C LYS A 57 -1.82 11.03 23.08
N LYS A 58 -1.53 10.32 24.19
CA LYS A 58 -0.44 9.34 24.24
C LYS A 58 -0.88 7.89 24.47
N ASP A 59 -2.13 7.67 24.86
CA ASP A 59 -2.69 6.32 25.10
C ASP A 59 -3.48 5.88 23.88
N TYR A 60 -2.79 5.42 22.86
CA TYR A 60 -3.38 5.08 21.56
C TYR A 60 -3.10 3.64 21.09
N MET A 61 -2.14 2.92 21.67
CA MET A 61 -1.67 1.64 21.12
C MET A 61 -2.76 0.58 21.04
N GLU A 62 -3.55 0.40 22.11
CA GLU A 62 -4.63 -0.59 22.13
C GLU A 62 -5.67 -0.30 21.02
N GLN A 63 -6.06 0.97 20.89
CA GLN A 63 -7.02 1.36 19.87
C GLN A 63 -6.44 1.29 18.46
N ALA A 64 -5.16 1.60 18.27
CA ALA A 64 -4.49 1.46 16.98
C ALA A 64 -4.45 0.00 16.51
N HIS A 65 -4.10 -0.93 17.40
CA HIS A 65 -4.16 -2.37 17.11
C HIS A 65 -5.58 -2.82 16.77
N LYS A 66 -6.58 -2.32 17.50
CA LYS A 66 -7.99 -2.60 17.22
C LYS A 66 -8.42 -2.03 15.87
N THR A 67 -8.06 -0.79 15.56
CA THR A 67 -8.34 -0.17 14.26
C THR A 67 -7.78 -1.01 13.11
N PHE A 68 -6.53 -1.44 13.22
CA PHE A 68 -5.92 -2.35 12.26
C PHE A 68 -6.73 -3.64 12.10
N GLN A 69 -7.11 -4.29 13.20
CA GLN A 69 -7.88 -5.53 13.17
C GLN A 69 -9.25 -5.32 12.53
N ASP A 70 -9.96 -4.28 12.93
CA ASP A 70 -11.28 -3.95 12.39
C ASP A 70 -11.21 -3.72 10.87
N GLU A 71 -10.19 -2.99 10.37
CA GLU A 71 -9.97 -2.76 8.95
C GLU A 71 -9.59 -4.04 8.18
N MET A 72 -8.87 -4.97 8.77
CA MET A 72 -8.59 -6.28 8.15
C MET A 72 -9.87 -7.08 7.89
N TYR A 73 -10.95 -6.85 8.64
CA TYR A 73 -12.28 -7.46 8.43
C TYR A 73 -13.20 -6.57 7.59
N ASN A 74 -12.86 -5.30 7.35
CA ASN A 74 -13.68 -4.31 6.67
C ASN A 74 -13.45 -4.33 5.15
N TYR A 75 -13.82 -5.42 4.48
CA TYR A 75 -13.80 -5.49 3.01
C TYR A 75 -15.20 -5.75 2.46
N PRO A 76 -15.50 -5.38 1.19
CA PRO A 76 -16.85 -5.41 0.65
C PRO A 76 -17.46 -6.81 0.74
N LYS A 77 -18.71 -6.90 1.19
CA LYS A 77 -19.45 -8.17 1.26
C LYS A 77 -19.49 -8.87 -0.09
N GLY A 78 -19.12 -10.14 -0.11
CA GLY A 78 -19.06 -10.96 -1.32
C GLY A 78 -17.72 -10.91 -2.06
N TYR A 79 -16.74 -10.15 -1.53
CA TYR A 79 -15.37 -10.22 -2.00
C TYR A 79 -14.64 -11.39 -1.35
N THR A 80 -13.64 -11.90 -2.06
CA THR A 80 -12.66 -12.86 -1.53
C THR A 80 -11.31 -12.18 -1.33
N ILE A 81 -10.47 -12.74 -0.46
CA ILE A 81 -9.10 -12.26 -0.29
C ILE A 81 -8.17 -13.13 -1.14
N GLY A 82 -7.39 -12.48 -2.02
CA GLY A 82 -6.34 -13.12 -2.79
C GLY A 82 -5.03 -13.16 -2.01
N TYR A 83 -4.78 -14.23 -1.26
CA TYR A 83 -3.57 -14.40 -0.46
C TYR A 83 -2.33 -14.67 -1.28
N LEU A 84 -1.18 -14.22 -0.78
CA LEU A 84 0.14 -14.52 -1.31
C LEU A 84 0.80 -15.64 -0.51
N LYS A 85 1.68 -16.42 -1.15
CA LYS A 85 2.54 -17.38 -0.43
C LYS A 85 3.39 -16.73 0.67
N SER A 86 3.78 -15.47 0.47
CA SER A 86 4.57 -14.68 1.42
C SER A 86 3.77 -14.16 2.62
N ASP A 87 2.43 -14.33 2.62
CA ASP A 87 1.60 -13.91 3.74
C ASP A 87 1.82 -14.83 4.94
N ILE A 88 2.11 -16.11 4.70
CA ILE A 88 2.38 -17.09 5.74
C ILE A 88 3.85 -16.99 6.20
N SER A 89 4.03 -16.88 7.51
CA SER A 89 5.32 -17.03 8.17
C SER A 89 5.16 -17.75 9.50
N CYS A 90 5.72 -18.94 9.62
CA CYS A 90 5.64 -19.71 10.87
C CYS A 90 6.29 -19.00 12.06
N TYR A 91 7.16 -18.01 11.82
CA TYR A 91 7.77 -17.20 12.89
C TYR A 91 6.82 -16.18 13.52
N LEU A 92 5.64 -15.95 12.92
CA LEU A 92 4.58 -15.11 13.47
C LEU A 92 3.59 -15.89 14.35
N LEU A 93 3.55 -17.22 14.22
CA LEU A 93 2.59 -18.04 14.94
C LEU A 93 2.97 -18.17 16.42
N THR A 94 1.99 -18.05 17.30
CA THR A 94 2.11 -18.33 18.73
C THR A 94 1.92 -19.82 19.01
N ASP A 95 2.13 -20.26 20.24
CA ASP A 95 1.84 -21.65 20.66
C ASP A 95 0.33 -21.93 20.58
N GLU A 96 -0.51 -20.94 20.93
CA GLU A 96 -1.96 -21.00 20.79
C GLU A 96 -2.39 -21.14 19.32
N ASP A 97 -1.76 -20.41 18.40
CA ASP A 97 -2.02 -20.57 16.96
C ASP A 97 -1.69 -22.00 16.51
N LEU A 98 -0.53 -22.53 16.92
CA LEU A 98 -0.11 -23.89 16.56
C LEU A 98 -1.08 -24.96 17.11
N GLU A 99 -1.53 -24.79 18.34
CA GLU A 99 -2.52 -25.66 18.96
C GLU A 99 -3.88 -25.58 18.23
N THR A 100 -4.35 -24.37 17.95
CA THR A 100 -5.62 -24.12 17.25
C THR A 100 -5.66 -24.75 15.86
N PHE A 101 -4.54 -24.68 15.12
CA PHE A 101 -4.42 -25.32 13.81
C PHE A 101 -4.06 -26.82 13.89
N GLY A 102 -3.81 -27.37 15.07
CA GLY A 102 -3.34 -28.75 15.24
C GLY A 102 -1.96 -28.99 14.66
N PHE A 103 -1.09 -27.99 14.66
CA PHE A 103 0.25 -28.05 14.07
C PHE A 103 1.30 -28.52 15.09
N PRO A 104 2.43 -29.10 14.61
CA PRO A 104 3.53 -29.46 15.49
C PRO A 104 4.09 -28.25 16.24
N MET A 105 4.21 -28.33 17.56
CA MET A 105 4.77 -27.26 18.40
C MET A 105 6.19 -26.84 18.00
N LEU A 106 6.96 -27.74 17.38
CA LEU A 106 8.30 -27.48 16.87
C LEU A 106 8.33 -26.87 15.44
N LEU A 107 7.17 -26.60 14.84
CA LEU A 107 7.07 -26.09 13.44
C LEU A 107 7.98 -24.88 13.21
N ARG A 108 8.01 -23.93 14.18
CA ARG A 108 8.86 -22.72 14.09
C ARG A 108 10.35 -23.00 14.09
N SER A 109 10.77 -24.14 14.67
CA SER A 109 12.19 -24.56 14.72
C SER A 109 12.65 -25.27 13.45
N TRP A 110 11.72 -25.68 12.58
CA TRP A 110 12.05 -26.34 11.34
C TRP A 110 12.80 -25.42 10.38
N THR A 111 13.54 -26.01 9.44
CA THR A 111 14.14 -25.26 8.34
C THR A 111 13.04 -24.61 7.48
N GLN A 112 13.33 -23.47 6.86
CA GLN A 112 12.39 -22.82 5.96
C GLN A 112 11.84 -23.77 4.89
N LYS A 113 12.71 -24.62 4.31
CA LYS A 113 12.31 -25.64 3.31
C LYS A 113 11.26 -26.60 3.85
N ASN A 114 11.43 -27.08 5.10
CA ASN A 114 10.48 -28.01 5.72
C ASN A 114 9.16 -27.30 6.06
N GLN A 115 9.21 -26.06 6.53
CA GLN A 115 8.02 -25.25 6.76
C GLN A 115 7.23 -25.03 5.45
N GLU A 116 7.92 -24.66 4.37
CA GLU A 116 7.29 -24.47 3.05
C GLU A 116 6.68 -25.75 2.50
N GLN A 117 7.34 -26.90 2.72
CA GLN A 117 6.80 -28.19 2.31
C GLN A 117 5.52 -28.54 3.09
N PHE A 118 5.54 -28.36 4.40
CA PHE A 118 4.38 -28.56 5.27
C PHE A 118 3.18 -27.69 4.84
N ILE A 119 3.41 -26.39 4.61
CA ILE A 119 2.38 -25.44 4.17
C ILE A 119 1.78 -25.86 2.83
N LYS A 120 2.56 -26.39 1.90
CA LYS A 120 2.06 -26.86 0.59
C LYS A 120 1.10 -28.04 0.69
N GLU A 121 1.23 -28.86 1.72
CA GLU A 121 0.40 -30.06 1.95
C GLU A 121 -0.94 -29.72 2.63
N LEU A 122 -1.10 -28.50 3.17
CA LEU A 122 -2.36 -28.05 3.75
C LEU A 122 -3.43 -27.83 2.65
N ASP A 123 -4.68 -28.05 3.00
CA ASP A 123 -5.81 -27.66 2.14
C ASP A 123 -5.92 -26.13 1.99
N GLN A 124 -6.70 -25.68 1.00
CA GLN A 124 -6.78 -24.25 0.67
C GLN A 124 -7.36 -23.43 1.81
N ARG A 125 -8.41 -23.94 2.47
CA ARG A 125 -9.07 -23.22 3.58
C ARG A 125 -8.11 -23.00 4.75
N THR A 126 -7.41 -24.06 5.15
CA THR A 126 -6.39 -23.97 6.22
C THR A 126 -5.28 -22.99 5.84
N ARG A 127 -4.83 -22.97 4.56
CA ARG A 127 -3.87 -21.96 4.10
C ARG A 127 -4.40 -20.53 4.17
N ASP A 128 -5.66 -20.31 3.82
CA ASP A 128 -6.26 -18.98 3.84
C ASP A 128 -6.41 -18.48 5.29
N ASP A 129 -6.90 -19.34 6.20
CA ASP A 129 -7.02 -19.03 7.63
C ASP A 129 -5.64 -18.75 8.25
N LEU A 130 -4.63 -19.54 7.91
CA LEU A 130 -3.25 -19.33 8.33
C LEU A 130 -2.65 -18.04 7.81
N SER A 131 -2.89 -17.72 6.52
CA SER A 131 -2.46 -16.46 5.90
C SER A 131 -3.05 -15.27 6.63
N PHE A 132 -4.35 -15.30 6.92
CA PHE A 132 -5.04 -14.23 7.63
C PHE A 132 -4.50 -14.06 9.05
N THR A 133 -4.32 -15.15 9.79
CA THR A 133 -3.71 -15.14 11.14
C THR A 133 -2.31 -14.53 11.12
N CYS A 134 -1.46 -14.94 10.17
CA CYS A 134 -0.12 -14.37 10.02
C CYS A 134 -0.15 -12.88 9.66
N LEU A 135 -1.11 -12.43 8.85
CA LEU A 135 -1.27 -11.01 8.54
C LEU A 135 -1.68 -10.21 9.78
N LEU A 136 -2.61 -10.71 10.59
CA LEU A 136 -3.00 -10.06 11.84
C LEU A 136 -1.80 -9.93 12.80
N ARG A 137 -1.02 -11.00 13.01
CA ARG A 137 0.18 -10.98 13.86
C ARG A 137 1.27 -10.06 13.31
N ARG A 138 1.42 -10.00 11.99
CA ARG A 138 2.36 -9.09 11.33
C ARG A 138 1.98 -7.64 11.54
N GLY A 139 0.70 -7.31 11.40
CA GLY A 139 0.23 -5.93 11.48
C GLY A 139 0.44 -5.31 12.86
N THR A 140 0.13 -6.04 13.95
CA THR A 140 0.41 -5.53 15.30
C THR A 140 1.90 -5.23 15.47
N LYS A 141 2.79 -6.15 15.04
CA LYS A 141 4.24 -5.91 15.08
C LYS A 141 4.70 -4.75 14.20
N PHE A 142 4.02 -4.48 13.09
CA PHE A 142 4.32 -3.34 12.22
C PHE A 142 4.01 -2.03 12.89
N ILE A 143 2.85 -1.94 13.55
CA ILE A 143 2.43 -0.75 14.30
C ILE A 143 3.42 -0.49 15.44
N ASP A 144 3.77 -1.53 16.22
CA ASP A 144 4.75 -1.41 17.30
C ASP A 144 6.10 -0.90 16.77
N ALA A 145 6.63 -1.52 15.71
CA ALA A 145 7.91 -1.15 15.13
C ALA A 145 7.91 0.27 14.54
N TRP A 146 6.80 0.72 13.97
CA TRP A 146 6.67 2.08 13.46
C TRP A 146 6.70 3.10 14.60
N VAL A 147 5.96 2.85 15.68
CA VAL A 147 5.93 3.71 16.86
C VAL A 147 7.30 3.73 17.57
N GLU A 148 7.99 2.59 17.63
CA GLU A 148 9.30 2.50 18.27
C GLU A 148 10.44 3.14 17.47
N ASN A 149 10.38 3.08 16.13
CA ASN A 149 11.55 3.42 15.30
C ASN A 149 11.34 4.60 14.36
N ILE A 150 10.10 4.94 13.98
CA ILE A 150 9.80 6.02 13.03
C ILE A 150 9.25 7.25 13.75
N LEU A 151 8.22 7.06 14.60
CA LEU A 151 7.61 8.17 15.33
C LEU A 151 8.62 9.01 16.14
N PRO A 152 9.64 8.43 16.78
CA PRO A 152 10.64 9.21 17.53
C PRO A 152 11.50 10.17 16.70
N GLU A 153 11.50 10.07 15.36
CA GLU A 153 12.22 11.01 14.50
C GLU A 153 11.54 12.39 14.46
N PHE A 154 10.25 12.45 14.82
CA PHE A 154 9.45 13.66 14.76
C PHE A 154 9.40 14.41 16.10
N ASP A 155 9.46 15.74 16.01
CA ASP A 155 9.18 16.69 17.10
C ASP A 155 7.68 17.04 17.13
N GLU A 156 7.06 17.15 15.95
CA GLU A 156 5.66 17.55 15.79
C GLU A 156 5.04 16.93 14.54
N ILE A 157 3.80 16.49 14.63
CA ILE A 157 2.97 16.08 13.49
C ILE A 157 2.10 17.26 13.07
N LEU A 158 2.27 17.72 11.82
CA LEU A 158 1.65 18.94 11.31
C LEU A 158 0.32 18.66 10.60
N GLU A 159 0.30 17.63 9.75
CA GLU A 159 -0.87 17.26 8.96
C GLU A 159 -0.99 15.74 8.84
N VAL A 160 -2.23 15.22 8.82
CA VAL A 160 -2.54 13.79 8.64
C VAL A 160 -3.68 13.68 7.63
N GLN A 161 -3.56 12.78 6.66
CA GLN A 161 -4.58 12.48 5.63
C GLN A 161 -5.18 13.72 4.95
N THR A 162 -4.37 14.74 4.74
CA THR A 162 -4.83 16.01 4.14
C THR A 162 -5.05 15.84 2.64
N LYS A 163 -6.25 16.17 2.20
CA LYS A 163 -6.62 16.13 0.79
C LYS A 163 -6.28 17.43 0.10
N TYR A 164 -5.51 17.34 -0.97
CA TYR A 164 -5.20 18.44 -1.87
C TYR A 164 -5.89 18.26 -3.21
N SER A 165 -6.33 19.35 -3.82
CA SER A 165 -6.95 19.35 -5.14
C SER A 165 -6.65 20.64 -5.88
N VAL A 166 -6.13 20.49 -7.10
CA VAL A 166 -5.92 21.62 -8.03
C VAL A 166 -6.70 21.36 -9.30
N GLU A 167 -7.38 22.40 -9.77
CA GLU A 167 -8.19 22.36 -10.98
C GLU A 167 -7.49 23.20 -12.07
N ASN A 168 -7.39 22.65 -13.28
CA ASN A 168 -6.98 23.42 -14.45
C ASN A 168 -8.16 24.25 -15.00
N GLY A 169 -7.88 25.17 -15.93
CA GLY A 169 -8.91 26.03 -16.55
C GLY A 169 -9.97 25.28 -17.37
N GLU A 170 -9.81 23.97 -17.58
CA GLU A 170 -10.71 23.10 -18.35
C GLU A 170 -11.59 22.21 -17.44
N GLY A 171 -11.45 22.37 -16.12
CA GLY A 171 -12.22 21.62 -15.13
C GLY A 171 -11.64 20.24 -14.77
N ASP A 172 -10.48 19.88 -15.29
CA ASP A 172 -9.78 18.68 -14.84
C ASP A 172 -9.10 18.91 -13.50
N LYS A 173 -9.04 17.87 -12.67
CA LYS A 173 -8.52 17.97 -11.30
C LYS A 173 -7.39 17.00 -11.07
N LEU A 174 -6.30 17.50 -10.49
CA LEU A 174 -5.31 16.69 -9.83
C LEU A 174 -5.68 16.59 -8.35
N VAL A 175 -5.87 15.38 -7.87
CA VAL A 175 -6.31 15.10 -6.50
C VAL A 175 -5.35 14.09 -5.86
N PHE A 176 -4.90 14.38 -4.66
CA PHE A 176 -4.14 13.43 -3.86
C PHE A 176 -4.44 13.61 -2.38
N ILE A 177 -4.14 12.58 -1.62
CA ILE A 177 -4.21 12.59 -0.17
C ILE A 177 -2.80 12.36 0.33
N LEU A 178 -2.32 13.28 1.13
CA LEU A 178 -1.04 13.20 1.81
C LEU A 178 -1.19 12.24 3.00
N ASP A 179 -0.28 11.29 3.18
CA ASP A 179 -0.33 10.43 4.35
C ASP A 179 -0.11 11.27 5.62
N PHE A 180 1.04 11.92 5.74
CA PHE A 180 1.25 12.88 6.80
C PHE A 180 2.40 13.86 6.51
N ARG A 181 2.47 14.91 7.30
CA ARG A 181 3.52 15.93 7.28
C ARG A 181 3.98 16.17 8.70
N GLY A 182 5.28 16.26 8.92
CA GLY A 182 5.83 16.43 10.25
C GLY A 182 7.09 17.27 10.26
N LYS A 183 7.41 17.78 11.46
CA LYS A 183 8.67 18.45 11.76
C LYS A 183 9.59 17.45 12.46
N LEU A 184 10.77 17.23 11.89
CA LEU A 184 11.80 16.39 12.48
C LEU A 184 12.49 17.07 13.66
N LYS A 185 13.13 16.30 14.52
CA LYS A 185 13.92 16.79 15.66
C LYS A 185 15.07 17.73 15.27
N ASP A 186 15.57 17.63 14.05
CA ASP A 186 16.58 18.53 13.50
C ASP A 186 16.00 19.84 12.91
N GLY A 187 14.68 19.99 12.95
CA GLY A 187 13.95 21.18 12.54
C GLY A 187 13.47 21.17 11.08
N ARG A 188 13.86 20.18 10.25
CA ARG A 188 13.33 20.04 8.89
C ARG A 188 11.85 19.70 8.91
N ILE A 189 11.09 20.27 7.98
CA ILE A 189 9.73 19.86 7.72
C ILE A 189 9.75 18.89 6.55
N VAL A 190 9.04 17.76 6.69
CA VAL A 190 9.04 16.69 5.71
C VAL A 190 7.62 16.25 5.38
N THR A 191 7.37 16.05 4.12
CA THR A 191 6.19 15.36 3.59
C THR A 191 6.49 13.86 3.56
N CYS A 192 5.67 13.07 4.23
CA CYS A 192 5.93 11.65 4.47
C CYS A 192 4.90 10.75 3.81
N ASP A 193 5.35 9.56 3.39
CA ASP A 193 4.51 8.50 2.87
C ASP A 193 4.92 7.16 3.50
N ASN A 194 3.93 6.45 4.05
CA ASN A 194 4.11 5.16 4.69
C ASN A 194 4.14 4.04 3.64
N LYS A 195 5.11 3.16 3.73
CA LYS A 195 5.23 2.03 2.80
C LYS A 195 5.43 0.71 3.53
N THR A 196 4.73 -0.31 3.07
CA THR A 196 5.01 -1.69 3.44
C THR A 196 5.65 -2.39 2.25
N SER A 197 6.88 -2.90 2.38
CA SER A 197 7.65 -3.45 1.27
C SER A 197 8.29 -4.79 1.61
N SER A 198 8.44 -5.67 0.61
CA SER A 198 9.21 -6.92 0.73
C SER A 198 10.68 -6.75 0.33
N ARG A 199 11.05 -5.57 -0.14
CA ARG A 199 12.41 -5.19 -0.51
C ARG A 199 12.76 -3.88 0.17
N PRO A 200 13.99 -3.71 0.63
CA PRO A 200 14.43 -2.41 1.12
C PRO A 200 14.33 -1.37 -0.01
N TYR A 201 14.11 -0.14 0.40
CA TYR A 201 14.20 1.00 -0.51
C TYR A 201 15.66 1.45 -0.60
N GLU A 202 16.07 1.88 -1.78
CA GLU A 202 17.38 2.47 -2.02
C GLU A 202 17.42 3.89 -1.48
N ASP A 203 18.62 4.38 -1.16
CA ASP A 203 18.79 5.69 -0.53
C ASP A 203 18.26 6.85 -1.41
N ASP A 204 18.30 6.71 -2.74
CA ASP A 204 17.80 7.70 -3.69
C ASP A 204 16.29 7.59 -3.99
N SER A 205 15.59 6.63 -3.38
CA SER A 205 14.16 6.37 -3.66
C SER A 205 13.26 7.57 -3.42
N VAL A 206 13.63 8.46 -2.51
CA VAL A 206 12.90 9.71 -2.23
C VAL A 206 13.10 10.70 -3.37
N ILE A 207 14.35 10.90 -3.84
CA ILE A 207 14.73 11.91 -4.83
C ILE A 207 13.96 11.73 -6.13
N ILE A 208 13.79 10.46 -6.56
CA ILE A 208 13.15 10.06 -7.82
C ILE A 208 11.69 9.60 -7.63
N SER A 209 11.06 9.93 -6.53
CA SER A 209 9.67 9.54 -6.25
C SER A 209 8.67 10.47 -6.93
N PRO A 210 7.89 10.00 -7.93
CA PRO A 210 6.82 10.81 -8.52
C PRO A 210 5.73 11.18 -7.51
N GLN A 211 5.42 10.27 -6.57
CA GLN A 211 4.41 10.50 -5.52
C GLN A 211 4.84 11.62 -4.58
N LEU A 212 6.04 11.51 -4.00
CA LEU A 212 6.57 12.53 -3.09
C LEU A 212 6.84 13.86 -3.79
N SER A 213 7.29 13.84 -5.06
CA SER A 213 7.40 15.04 -5.89
C SER A 213 6.07 15.78 -6.03
N THR A 214 4.98 15.03 -6.23
CA THR A 214 3.63 15.60 -6.27
C THR A 214 3.25 16.23 -4.94
N TYR A 215 3.46 15.52 -3.83
CA TYR A 215 3.09 16.01 -2.51
C TYR A 215 3.85 17.28 -2.14
N THR A 216 5.17 17.31 -2.33
CA THR A 216 6.00 18.46 -1.97
C THR A 216 5.72 19.70 -2.82
N GLU A 217 5.25 19.56 -4.05
CA GLU A 217 4.81 20.71 -4.85
C GLU A 217 3.65 21.47 -4.19
N PHE A 218 2.72 20.74 -3.57
CA PHE A 218 1.54 21.35 -2.96
C PHE A 218 1.74 21.76 -1.51
N THR A 219 2.58 21.05 -0.77
CA THR A 219 2.93 21.44 0.60
C THR A 219 3.97 22.56 0.65
N GLY A 220 4.73 22.75 -0.42
CA GLY A 220 5.87 23.66 -0.49
C GLY A 220 7.09 23.17 0.29
N ASP A 221 7.09 21.92 0.74
CA ASP A 221 8.22 21.34 1.47
C ASP A 221 9.40 21.07 0.54
N GLU A 222 10.59 21.30 1.05
CA GLU A 222 11.85 21.01 0.36
C GLU A 222 12.23 19.55 0.50
N TYR A 223 11.86 18.92 1.62
CA TYR A 223 12.20 17.56 1.97
C TYR A 223 10.98 16.64 1.97
N ALA A 224 11.23 15.40 1.61
CA ALA A 224 10.24 14.33 1.73
C ALA A 224 10.85 13.10 2.40
N ALA A 225 10.00 12.18 2.83
CA ALA A 225 10.44 10.97 3.48
C ALA A 225 9.59 9.75 3.12
N TYR A 226 10.24 8.60 3.06
CA TYR A 226 9.59 7.31 3.14
C TYR A 226 9.77 6.68 4.53
N ALA A 227 8.67 6.29 5.15
CA ALA A 227 8.62 5.45 6.33
C ALA A 227 8.31 4.01 5.90
N VAL A 228 9.33 3.15 5.79
CA VAL A 228 9.23 1.81 5.20
C VAL A 228 9.24 0.73 6.27
N LEU A 229 8.27 -0.18 6.20
CA LEU A 229 8.15 -1.37 7.03
C LEU A 229 8.43 -2.61 6.18
N ASP A 230 9.48 -3.39 6.54
CA ASP A 230 9.88 -4.60 5.81
C ASP A 230 8.93 -5.77 6.11
N LYS A 231 8.20 -6.23 5.09
CA LYS A 231 7.28 -7.39 5.17
C LYS A 231 8.00 -8.72 5.44
N LYS A 232 9.31 -8.78 5.26
CA LYS A 232 10.08 -10.00 5.42
C LYS A 232 10.32 -10.33 6.89
N ILE A 233 9.58 -11.30 7.40
CA ILE A 233 9.76 -11.80 8.76
C ILE A 233 10.93 -12.79 8.79
N ARG A 234 11.88 -12.53 9.66
CA ARG A 234 13.04 -13.39 9.92
C ARG A 234 12.84 -14.18 11.22
N LYS A 235 13.75 -15.09 11.51
CA LYS A 235 13.68 -15.97 12.72
C LYS A 235 13.62 -15.20 14.04
N ASP A 236 14.22 -14.01 14.08
CA ASP A 236 14.20 -13.11 15.24
C ASP A 236 12.82 -12.48 15.49
N GLY A 237 11.89 -12.57 14.53
CA GLY A 237 10.57 -11.98 14.61
C GLY A 237 10.54 -10.45 14.63
N ILE A 238 11.70 -9.81 14.37
CA ILE A 238 11.85 -8.35 14.40
C ILE A 238 11.43 -7.75 13.06
N ILE A 239 10.59 -6.74 13.10
CA ILE A 239 10.25 -5.91 11.95
C ILE A 239 11.37 -4.90 11.73
N ARG A 240 11.91 -4.87 10.54
CA ARG A 240 12.89 -3.86 10.16
C ARG A 240 12.20 -2.67 9.54
N THR A 241 12.69 -1.50 9.87
CA THR A 241 12.19 -0.22 9.38
C THR A 241 13.30 0.53 8.64
N GLN A 242 12.91 1.38 7.70
CA GLN A 242 13.78 2.39 7.10
C GLN A 242 13.05 3.73 7.18
N PHE A 243 13.78 4.77 7.56
CA PHE A 243 13.29 6.14 7.46
C PHE A 243 14.28 6.89 6.57
N ILE A 244 13.85 7.14 5.33
CA ILE A 244 14.70 7.73 4.29
C ILE A 244 14.18 9.13 4.04
N VAL A 245 15.03 10.12 4.32
CA VAL A 245 14.71 11.55 4.16
C VAL A 245 15.65 12.15 3.15
N ASP A 246 15.12 12.79 2.12
CA ASP A 246 15.94 13.50 1.15
C ASP A 246 15.19 14.70 0.57
N ARG A 247 15.92 15.49 -0.21
CA ARG A 247 15.42 16.65 -0.93
C ARG A 247 14.92 16.20 -2.31
N ILE A 248 13.70 16.60 -2.66
CA ILE A 248 13.18 16.36 -4.01
C ILE A 248 13.90 17.25 -5.03
N ASP A 249 14.37 16.64 -6.11
CA ASP A 249 14.97 17.37 -7.22
C ASP A 249 13.91 18.25 -7.93
N PRO A 250 14.10 19.58 -8.02
CA PRO A 250 13.17 20.48 -8.68
C PRO A 250 12.94 20.18 -10.17
N GLU A 251 13.97 19.73 -10.90
CA GLU A 251 13.84 19.37 -12.33
C GLU A 251 13.00 18.10 -12.48
N PHE A 252 13.24 17.10 -11.62
CA PHE A 252 12.43 15.88 -11.59
C PHE A 252 10.97 16.19 -11.25
N ARG A 253 10.73 17.08 -10.30
CA ARG A 253 9.39 17.54 -9.94
C ARG A 253 8.64 18.14 -11.13
N GLN A 254 9.27 19.03 -11.91
CA GLN A 254 8.68 19.59 -13.12
C GLN A 254 8.37 18.51 -14.16
N HIS A 255 9.28 17.54 -14.33
CA HIS A 255 9.03 16.41 -15.22
C HIS A 255 7.80 15.59 -14.77
N VAL A 256 7.64 15.32 -13.48
CA VAL A 256 6.46 14.60 -12.93
C VAL A 256 5.18 15.35 -13.29
N PHE A 257 5.15 16.68 -13.13
CA PHE A 257 3.96 17.48 -13.49
C PHE A 257 3.64 17.45 -14.97
N SER A 258 4.64 17.47 -15.84
CA SER A 258 4.40 17.32 -17.28
C SER A 258 3.77 15.97 -17.64
N THR A 259 4.13 14.89 -16.94
CA THR A 259 3.49 13.57 -17.14
C THR A 259 2.04 13.52 -16.71
N TYR A 260 1.64 14.27 -15.66
CA TYR A 260 0.23 14.41 -15.29
C TYR A 260 -0.57 15.14 -16.35
N GLN A 261 -0.05 16.24 -16.90
CA GLN A 261 -0.70 17.02 -17.95
C GLN A 261 -0.91 16.16 -19.20
N GLU A 262 0.15 15.49 -19.67
CA GLU A 262 0.07 14.58 -20.81
C GLU A 262 -0.94 13.44 -20.58
N GLY A 263 -0.93 12.82 -19.39
CA GLY A 263 -1.88 11.77 -19.04
C GLY A 263 -3.32 12.24 -19.06
N ILE A 264 -3.62 13.43 -18.54
CA ILE A 264 -4.95 14.05 -18.57
C ILE A 264 -5.38 14.32 -20.01
N GLU A 265 -4.50 14.94 -20.82
CA GLU A 265 -4.79 15.26 -22.22
C GLU A 265 -5.09 13.98 -23.03
N ASN A 266 -4.26 12.96 -22.90
CA ASN A 266 -4.46 11.68 -23.59
C ASN A 266 -5.79 11.02 -23.18
N ILE A 267 -6.15 11.05 -21.91
CA ILE A 267 -7.41 10.48 -21.43
C ILE A 267 -8.63 11.28 -21.97
N ASN A 268 -8.55 12.62 -21.98
CA ASN A 268 -9.60 13.46 -22.55
C ASN A 268 -9.76 13.22 -24.05
N ASN A 269 -8.66 12.96 -24.77
CA ASN A 269 -8.66 12.57 -26.18
C ASN A 269 -9.03 11.10 -26.42
N LYS A 270 -9.36 10.34 -25.36
CA LYS A 270 -9.75 8.92 -25.40
C LYS A 270 -8.66 8.01 -25.98
N ILE A 271 -7.41 8.34 -25.75
CA ILE A 271 -6.25 7.54 -26.11
C ILE A 271 -6.01 6.51 -25.01
N PHE A 272 -6.30 5.23 -25.29
CA PHE A 272 -6.16 4.12 -24.34
C PHE A 272 -5.37 2.98 -24.97
N GLU A 273 -4.10 3.19 -25.18
CA GLU A 273 -3.23 2.21 -25.81
C GLU A 273 -3.00 0.99 -24.92
N LYS A 274 -2.89 -0.16 -25.56
CA LYS A 274 -2.58 -1.42 -24.92
C LYS A 274 -1.07 -1.56 -24.76
N ASN A 275 -0.63 -1.94 -23.56
CA ASN A 275 0.74 -2.32 -23.28
C ASN A 275 0.81 -3.81 -22.93
N GLU A 276 1.26 -4.65 -23.86
CA GLU A 276 1.31 -6.10 -23.68
C GLU A 276 2.39 -6.53 -22.68
N ASP A 277 3.48 -5.79 -22.57
CA ASP A 277 4.56 -6.06 -21.61
C ASP A 277 4.08 -5.96 -20.16
N SER A 278 3.01 -5.19 -19.91
CA SER A 278 2.40 -5.05 -18.59
C SER A 278 1.43 -6.17 -18.20
N CYS A 279 1.11 -7.11 -19.13
CA CYS A 279 0.10 -8.15 -18.88
C CYS A 279 0.49 -9.13 -17.76
N TYR A 280 1.76 -9.23 -17.43
CA TYR A 280 2.30 -10.11 -16.39
C TYR A 280 3.18 -9.37 -15.37
N SER A 281 2.91 -8.10 -15.16
CA SER A 281 3.66 -7.27 -14.21
C SER A 281 3.52 -7.80 -12.78
N PHE A 282 4.60 -7.68 -12.00
CA PHE A 282 4.65 -8.09 -10.59
C PHE A 282 4.38 -9.59 -10.36
N GLY A 283 4.68 -10.46 -11.35
CA GLY A 283 4.48 -11.91 -11.26
C GLY A 283 3.02 -12.36 -11.25
N ARG A 284 2.09 -11.49 -11.65
CA ARG A 284 0.65 -11.76 -11.76
C ARG A 284 0.14 -11.39 -13.13
N GLN A 285 -0.81 -12.17 -13.63
CA GLN A 285 -1.55 -11.82 -14.83
C GLN A 285 -2.49 -10.63 -14.54
N CYS A 286 -2.55 -9.70 -15.50
CA CYS A 286 -3.47 -8.57 -15.43
C CYS A 286 -4.91 -9.07 -15.28
N GLU A 287 -5.68 -8.48 -14.37
CA GLU A 287 -7.06 -8.82 -14.08
C GLU A 287 -8.00 -8.69 -15.29
N TYR A 288 -7.62 -7.87 -16.26
CA TYR A 288 -8.38 -7.66 -17.51
C TYR A 288 -7.85 -8.48 -18.71
N HIS A 289 -6.86 -9.35 -18.49
CA HIS A 289 -6.20 -10.10 -19.58
C HIS A 289 -7.21 -10.87 -20.44
N SER A 290 -8.11 -11.65 -19.82
CA SER A 290 -9.12 -12.45 -20.57
C SER A 290 -10.06 -11.57 -21.36
N LEU A 291 -10.48 -10.41 -20.83
CA LEU A 291 -11.30 -9.46 -21.55
C LEU A 291 -10.51 -8.80 -22.69
N CYS A 292 -9.29 -8.38 -22.42
CA CYS A 292 -8.45 -7.65 -23.36
C CYS A 292 -7.99 -8.50 -24.55
N GLN A 293 -7.67 -9.80 -24.31
CA GLN A 293 -7.14 -10.70 -25.33
C GLN A 293 -8.23 -11.53 -26.02
N HIS A 294 -9.30 -11.90 -25.29
CA HIS A 294 -10.27 -12.90 -25.74
C HIS A 294 -11.71 -12.40 -25.68
N ASN A 295 -11.94 -11.13 -25.39
CA ASN A 295 -13.27 -10.54 -25.18
C ASN A 295 -14.14 -11.31 -24.18
N ASN A 296 -13.50 -11.90 -23.15
CA ASN A 296 -14.14 -12.72 -22.14
C ASN A 296 -14.16 -11.99 -20.79
N MET A 297 -15.36 -11.63 -20.33
CA MET A 297 -15.56 -10.95 -19.05
C MET A 297 -15.13 -11.80 -17.83
N GLY A 298 -15.16 -13.13 -17.94
CA GLY A 298 -14.77 -14.03 -16.84
C GLY A 298 -15.52 -13.70 -15.54
N LYS A 299 -14.76 -13.40 -14.48
CA LYS A 299 -15.28 -13.01 -13.17
C LYS A 299 -15.43 -11.49 -12.98
N LEU A 300 -15.16 -10.69 -14.02
CA LEU A 300 -15.28 -9.23 -13.91
C LEU A 300 -16.73 -8.81 -13.73
N LEU A 301 -16.93 -7.86 -12.84
CA LEU A 301 -18.21 -7.22 -12.56
C LEU A 301 -18.13 -5.74 -12.95
N LYS A 302 -19.26 -5.13 -13.25
CA LYS A 302 -19.36 -3.69 -13.54
C LYS A 302 -20.00 -2.98 -12.35
N LYS A 303 -19.37 -1.89 -11.86
CA LYS A 303 -20.00 -1.05 -10.82
C LYS A 303 -21.20 -0.34 -11.43
N GLU A 304 -22.35 -0.47 -10.80
CA GLU A 304 -23.53 0.33 -11.15
C GLU A 304 -23.27 1.81 -10.82
N ASN A 305 -23.70 2.69 -11.72
CA ASN A 305 -23.68 4.13 -11.43
C ASN A 305 -24.78 4.38 -10.39
N LYS A 306 -24.39 4.65 -9.16
CA LYS A 306 -25.29 5.19 -8.13
C LYS A 306 -25.46 6.67 -8.35
#